data_c808f2af0723577cf3cb80710903bed2
#
_entry.id   c808f2af0723577cf3cb80710903bed2
#
_cell.length_a   1.000
_cell.length_b   1.000
_cell.length_c   1.000
_cell.angle_alpha   90.00
_cell.angle_beta   90.00
_cell.angle_gamma   90.00
#
_symmetry.space_group_name_H-M   'P 1'
#
loop_
_entity.id
_entity.type
_entity.pdbx_description
1 polymer ?
#
loop_
_entity_poly.entity_id
_entity_poly.type
_entity_poly.pdbx_seq_one_letter_code
_entity_poly.pdbx_strand_id
1 'polypeptide(L)'
;MASAATTDTSTLTVAQAARRERVIRAALDLAAEGGYDAVQMRDVAARSEVALGTIYRYFSSKDHLLAASLVTWTNDLERRIARRPPKGGTPADRVGDVLRRATESMERQPKLTEAVILAISSPDQGAASCQGEVAGAFARVMDRAMPDDLDPEVRAHVARVLNFVWYGALLGWVNGWSGTTDVSGEIENATHLLLDQYG
;
A
#
# COMPACT_ATOMS: atom_id res chain seq x y z
N MET A 1 -20.08 19.17 15.34
CA MET A 1 -19.20 18.51 14.33
C MET A 1 -19.22 17.03 14.65
N ALA A 2 -19.93 16.23 13.86
CA ALA A 2 -20.03 14.78 14.10
C ALA A 2 -18.72 14.13 13.63
N SER A 3 -18.00 13.52 14.58
CA SER A 3 -16.84 12.66 14.31
C SER A 3 -17.33 11.48 13.47
N ALA A 4 -16.88 11.38 12.21
CA ALA A 4 -17.09 10.18 11.41
C ALA A 4 -16.27 9.06 12.06
N ALA A 5 -16.94 8.22 12.84
CA ALA A 5 -16.33 7.02 13.42
C ALA A 5 -15.90 6.10 12.29
N THR A 6 -14.60 6.02 12.05
CA THR A 6 -14.01 4.97 11.21
C THR A 6 -14.44 3.63 11.79
N THR A 7 -15.21 2.84 11.03
CA THR A 7 -15.71 1.55 11.51
C THR A 7 -14.51 0.63 11.69
N ASP A 8 -14.16 0.32 12.93
CA ASP A 8 -13.11 -0.65 13.27
C ASP A 8 -13.41 -1.97 12.55
N THR A 9 -12.50 -2.40 11.69
CA THR A 9 -12.64 -3.61 10.88
C THR A 9 -12.73 -4.88 11.73
N SER A 10 -12.26 -4.84 12.98
CA SER A 10 -12.29 -5.97 13.92
C SER A 10 -13.69 -6.32 14.43
N THR A 11 -14.66 -5.40 14.28
CA THR A 11 -16.05 -5.56 14.78
C THR A 11 -17.06 -5.96 13.71
N LEU A 12 -16.62 -6.11 12.45
CA LEU A 12 -17.53 -6.43 11.34
C LEU A 12 -18.00 -7.88 11.38
N THR A 13 -19.31 -8.08 11.16
CA THR A 13 -19.82 -9.44 10.88
C THR A 13 -19.26 -9.98 9.56
N VAL A 14 -19.28 -11.31 9.38
CA VAL A 14 -18.81 -11.96 8.13
C VAL A 14 -19.49 -11.35 6.89
N ALA A 15 -20.80 -11.11 6.96
CA ALA A 15 -21.54 -10.49 5.85
C ALA A 15 -21.13 -9.04 5.57
N GLN A 16 -20.80 -8.28 6.62
CA GLN A 16 -20.31 -6.90 6.48
C GLN A 16 -18.89 -6.87 5.89
N ALA A 17 -18.01 -7.77 6.35
CA ALA A 17 -16.66 -7.92 5.81
C ALA A 17 -16.70 -8.30 4.32
N ALA A 18 -17.51 -9.28 3.94
CA ALA A 18 -17.67 -9.67 2.54
C ALA A 18 -18.23 -8.53 1.66
N ARG A 19 -19.14 -7.72 2.20
CA ARG A 19 -19.68 -6.53 1.49
C ARG A 19 -18.61 -5.45 1.33
N ARG A 20 -17.83 -5.17 2.38
CA ARG A 20 -16.71 -4.22 2.33
C ARG A 20 -15.68 -4.65 1.29
N GLU A 21 -15.35 -5.94 1.23
CA GLU A 21 -14.43 -6.51 0.25
C GLU A 21 -14.92 -6.33 -1.21
N ARG A 22 -16.23 -6.53 -1.48
CA ARG A 22 -16.80 -6.28 -2.81
C ARG A 22 -16.67 -4.81 -3.21
N VAL A 23 -16.88 -3.87 -2.28
CA VAL A 23 -16.73 -2.43 -2.53
C VAL A 23 -15.27 -2.10 -2.87
N ILE A 24 -14.30 -2.62 -2.11
CA ILE A 24 -12.87 -2.44 -2.39
C ILE A 24 -12.52 -2.99 -3.77
N ARG A 25 -12.97 -4.18 -4.11
CA ARG A 25 -12.69 -4.80 -5.42
C ARG A 25 -13.26 -3.98 -6.56
N ALA A 26 -14.49 -3.52 -6.46
CA ALA A 26 -15.12 -2.66 -7.47
C ALA A 26 -14.34 -1.35 -7.67
N ALA A 27 -13.82 -0.75 -6.60
CA ALA A 27 -13.00 0.46 -6.70
C ALA A 27 -11.64 0.17 -7.38
N LEU A 28 -11.00 -0.96 -7.06
CA LEU A 28 -9.75 -1.39 -7.69
C LEU A 28 -9.93 -1.64 -9.20
N ASP A 29 -11.04 -2.29 -9.59
CA ASP A 29 -11.36 -2.56 -10.99
C ASP A 29 -11.55 -1.24 -11.78
N LEU A 30 -12.31 -0.29 -11.22
CA LEU A 30 -12.50 1.04 -11.82
C LEU A 30 -11.17 1.81 -11.93
N ALA A 31 -10.34 1.76 -10.89
CA ALA A 31 -9.03 2.40 -10.89
C ALA A 31 -8.09 1.78 -11.94
N ALA A 32 -8.10 0.45 -12.09
CA ALA A 32 -7.30 -0.23 -13.10
C ALA A 32 -7.74 0.12 -14.54
N GLU A 33 -9.04 0.32 -14.77
CA GLU A 33 -9.59 0.70 -16.07
C GLU A 33 -9.26 2.15 -16.45
N GLY A 34 -9.45 3.11 -15.52
CA GLY A 34 -9.43 4.53 -15.85
C GLY A 34 -8.68 5.45 -14.89
N GLY A 35 -7.92 4.90 -13.91
CA GLY A 35 -7.16 5.70 -12.95
C GLY A 35 -8.03 6.32 -11.85
N TYR A 36 -7.45 7.30 -11.16
CA TYR A 36 -8.09 7.96 -10.02
C TYR A 36 -9.45 8.59 -10.36
N ASP A 37 -9.56 9.26 -11.51
CA ASP A 37 -10.78 9.99 -11.90
C ASP A 37 -11.94 9.05 -12.29
N ALA A 38 -11.65 7.85 -12.73
CA ALA A 38 -12.67 6.85 -13.05
C ALA A 38 -13.36 6.28 -11.80
N VAL A 39 -12.77 6.44 -10.63
CA VAL A 39 -13.38 5.96 -9.38
C VAL A 39 -14.37 6.99 -8.87
N GLN A 40 -15.66 6.79 -9.17
CA GLN A 40 -16.76 7.57 -8.63
C GLN A 40 -17.56 6.69 -7.65
N MET A 41 -17.93 7.22 -6.48
CA MET A 41 -18.63 6.44 -5.44
C MET A 41 -19.96 5.84 -5.93
N ARG A 42 -20.63 6.49 -6.90
CA ARG A 42 -21.84 5.95 -7.53
C ARG A 42 -21.57 4.75 -8.43
N ASP A 43 -20.44 4.78 -9.18
CA ASP A 43 -20.05 3.69 -10.06
C ASP A 43 -19.53 2.49 -9.24
N VAL A 44 -18.85 2.76 -8.15
CA VAL A 44 -18.48 1.74 -7.15
C VAL A 44 -19.74 1.08 -6.58
N ALA A 45 -20.80 1.86 -6.25
CA ALA A 45 -22.05 1.33 -5.75
C ALA A 45 -22.74 0.42 -6.77
N ALA A 46 -22.81 0.84 -8.02
CA ALA A 46 -23.38 0.06 -9.11
C ALA A 46 -22.60 -1.25 -9.35
N ARG A 47 -21.26 -1.16 -9.43
CA ARG A 47 -20.38 -2.32 -9.72
C ARG A 47 -20.32 -3.33 -8.56
N SER A 48 -20.34 -2.86 -7.31
CA SER A 48 -20.29 -3.71 -6.11
C SER A 48 -21.65 -4.28 -5.70
N GLU A 49 -22.75 -3.81 -6.29
CA GLU A 49 -24.13 -4.10 -5.88
C GLU A 49 -24.37 -3.76 -4.40
N VAL A 50 -23.78 -2.65 -3.92
CA VAL A 50 -23.91 -2.16 -2.55
C VAL A 50 -24.50 -0.75 -2.58
N ALA A 51 -25.57 -0.53 -1.81
CA ALA A 51 -26.19 0.79 -1.73
C ALA A 51 -25.18 1.87 -1.32
N LEU A 52 -25.21 3.02 -2.01
CA LEU A 52 -24.27 4.14 -1.82
C LEU A 52 -24.19 4.59 -0.36
N GLY A 53 -25.32 4.67 0.35
CA GLY A 53 -25.34 5.01 1.77
C GLY A 53 -24.64 3.97 2.65
N THR A 54 -24.61 2.69 2.24
CA THR A 54 -23.85 1.66 2.93
C THR A 54 -22.36 1.81 2.68
N ILE A 55 -21.94 2.20 1.47
CA ILE A 55 -20.54 2.48 1.16
C ILE A 55 -20.02 3.63 2.03
N TYR A 56 -20.77 4.73 2.15
CA TYR A 56 -20.37 5.86 3.00
C TYR A 56 -20.30 5.53 4.50
N ARG A 57 -20.89 4.43 4.95
CA ARG A 57 -20.69 3.94 6.33
C ARG A 57 -19.33 3.27 6.51
N TYR A 58 -18.74 2.71 5.47
CA TYR A 58 -17.41 2.09 5.51
C TYR A 58 -16.30 3.06 5.14
N PHE A 59 -16.56 3.93 4.18
CA PHE A 59 -15.54 4.82 3.58
C PHE A 59 -16.13 6.22 3.45
N SER A 60 -15.54 7.18 4.16
CA SER A 60 -15.98 8.58 4.19
C SER A 60 -15.84 9.29 2.83
N SER A 61 -14.91 8.82 2.00
CA SER A 61 -14.58 9.44 0.71
C SER A 61 -14.03 8.40 -0.28
N LYS A 62 -13.84 8.82 -1.52
CA LYS A 62 -13.09 8.07 -2.54
C LYS A 62 -11.65 7.80 -2.10
N ASP A 63 -11.00 8.81 -1.52
CA ASP A 63 -9.62 8.70 -1.06
C ASP A 63 -9.50 7.69 0.07
N HIS A 64 -10.42 7.71 1.05
CA HIS A 64 -10.46 6.70 2.09
C HIS A 64 -10.63 5.29 1.51
N LEU A 65 -11.54 5.10 0.54
CA LEU A 65 -11.76 3.80 -0.11
C LEU A 65 -10.51 3.29 -0.83
N LEU A 66 -9.85 4.15 -1.62
CA LEU A 66 -8.63 3.79 -2.35
C LEU A 66 -7.44 3.56 -1.40
N ALA A 67 -7.30 4.38 -0.35
CA ALA A 67 -6.27 4.16 0.68
C ALA A 67 -6.48 2.84 1.44
N ALA A 68 -7.72 2.50 1.78
CA ALA A 68 -8.06 1.20 2.37
C ALA A 68 -7.78 0.01 1.42
N SER A 69 -7.87 0.25 0.12
CA SER A 69 -7.49 -0.74 -0.90
C SER A 69 -5.98 -0.99 -0.91
N LEU A 70 -5.17 0.05 -0.69
CA LEU A 70 -3.71 -0.08 -0.55
C LEU A 70 -3.35 -0.88 0.71
N VAL A 71 -4.06 -0.70 1.82
CA VAL A 71 -3.90 -1.54 3.03
C VAL A 71 -4.12 -3.02 2.69
N THR A 72 -5.19 -3.33 1.95
CA THR A 72 -5.48 -4.70 1.52
C THR A 72 -4.35 -5.25 0.65
N TRP A 73 -3.87 -4.46 -0.32
CA TRP A 73 -2.77 -4.84 -1.20
C TRP A 73 -1.47 -5.10 -0.42
N THR A 74 -1.14 -4.25 0.56
CA THR A 74 0.07 -4.41 1.39
C THR A 74 0.01 -5.67 2.24
N ASN A 75 -1.16 -5.97 2.82
CA ASN A 75 -1.37 -7.22 3.56
C ASN A 75 -1.27 -8.46 2.64
N ASP A 76 -1.71 -8.36 1.38
CA ASP A 76 -1.53 -9.41 0.38
C ASP A 76 -0.06 -9.59 0.00
N LEU A 77 0.70 -8.50 -0.09
CA LEU A 77 2.14 -8.55 -0.29
C LEU A 77 2.82 -9.29 0.86
N GLU A 78 2.48 -8.98 2.11
CA GLU A 78 3.01 -9.67 3.29
C GLU A 78 2.75 -11.19 3.21
N ARG A 79 1.53 -11.61 2.85
CA ARG A 79 1.20 -13.03 2.67
C ARG A 79 2.00 -13.69 1.54
N ARG A 80 2.24 -12.98 0.43
CA ARG A 80 3.06 -13.49 -0.68
C ARG A 80 4.53 -13.65 -0.29
N ILE A 81 5.09 -12.70 0.44
CA ILE A 81 6.45 -12.77 0.95
C ILE A 81 6.62 -13.93 1.94
N ALA A 82 5.64 -14.14 2.84
CA ALA A 82 5.66 -15.27 3.77
C ALA A 82 5.66 -16.64 3.04
N ARG A 83 4.98 -16.75 1.89
CA ARG A 83 4.94 -17.99 1.07
C ARG A 83 6.18 -18.15 0.17
N ARG A 84 6.80 -17.06 -0.22
CA ARG A 84 7.98 -17.03 -1.08
C ARG A 84 9.02 -16.08 -0.49
N PRO A 85 9.84 -16.58 0.45
CA PRO A 85 10.81 -15.76 1.17
C PRO A 85 11.72 -14.94 0.23
N PRO A 86 12.23 -13.80 0.70
CA PRO A 86 13.16 -12.97 -0.04
C PRO A 86 14.42 -13.74 -0.41
N LYS A 87 15.00 -13.40 -1.55
CA LYS A 87 16.24 -14.00 -2.04
C LYS A 87 17.37 -12.99 -1.97
N GLY A 88 18.58 -13.48 -1.67
CA GLY A 88 19.80 -12.68 -1.63
C GLY A 88 20.80 -13.21 -0.62
N GLY A 89 22.08 -12.92 -0.85
CA GLY A 89 23.19 -13.31 0.02
C GLY A 89 23.33 -12.40 1.23
N THR A 90 23.01 -11.12 1.07
CA THR A 90 23.12 -10.09 2.10
C THR A 90 21.72 -9.60 2.55
N PRO A 91 21.64 -8.90 3.70
CA PRO A 91 20.41 -8.20 4.09
C PRO A 91 19.92 -7.22 3.04
N ALA A 92 20.83 -6.45 2.42
CA ALA A 92 20.54 -5.52 1.35
C ALA A 92 19.87 -6.22 0.16
N ASP A 93 20.44 -7.32 -0.32
CA ASP A 93 19.86 -8.11 -1.42
C ASP A 93 18.43 -8.60 -1.12
N ARG A 94 18.20 -9.12 0.10
CA ARG A 94 16.90 -9.67 0.49
C ARG A 94 15.83 -8.58 0.57
N VAL A 95 16.15 -7.44 1.18
CA VAL A 95 15.25 -6.29 1.25
C VAL A 95 15.01 -5.70 -0.13
N GLY A 96 16.06 -5.57 -0.95
CA GLY A 96 15.97 -5.14 -2.35
C GLY A 96 15.07 -6.06 -3.18
N ASP A 97 15.18 -7.40 -3.03
CA ASP A 97 14.29 -8.36 -3.72
C ASP A 97 12.81 -8.16 -3.36
N VAL A 98 12.50 -7.84 -2.09
CA VAL A 98 11.14 -7.55 -1.66
C VAL A 98 10.60 -6.30 -2.36
N LEU A 99 11.36 -5.21 -2.30
CA LEU A 99 10.95 -3.92 -2.84
C LEU A 99 10.84 -3.95 -4.36
N ARG A 100 11.77 -4.61 -5.04
CA ARG A 100 11.71 -4.85 -6.48
C ARG A 100 10.44 -5.60 -6.87
N ARG A 101 10.10 -6.70 -6.21
CA ARG A 101 8.86 -7.47 -6.48
C ARG A 101 7.60 -6.64 -6.20
N ALA A 102 7.62 -5.79 -5.20
CA ALA A 102 6.52 -4.87 -4.89
C ALA A 102 6.35 -3.83 -6.00
N THR A 103 7.46 -3.20 -6.43
CA THR A 103 7.48 -2.22 -7.52
C THR A 103 7.00 -2.84 -8.84
N GLU A 104 7.55 -4.00 -9.24
CA GLU A 104 7.09 -4.73 -10.43
C GLU A 104 5.58 -5.06 -10.40
N SER A 105 5.03 -5.34 -9.22
CA SER A 105 3.59 -5.58 -9.08
C SER A 105 2.77 -4.31 -9.32
N MET A 106 3.28 -3.15 -8.91
CA MET A 106 2.66 -1.85 -9.15
C MET A 106 2.79 -1.40 -10.62
N GLU A 107 3.94 -1.63 -11.23
CA GLU A 107 4.19 -1.31 -12.65
C GLU A 107 3.24 -2.02 -13.61
N ARG A 108 2.79 -3.23 -13.28
CA ARG A 108 1.82 -3.97 -14.10
C ARG A 108 0.45 -3.33 -14.17
N GLN A 109 0.12 -2.43 -13.24
CA GLN A 109 -1.17 -1.75 -13.17
C GLN A 109 -0.95 -0.24 -12.88
N PRO A 110 -0.35 0.51 -13.82
CA PRO A 110 0.09 1.89 -13.58
C PRO A 110 -1.05 2.82 -13.19
N LYS A 111 -2.22 2.72 -13.83
CA LYS A 111 -3.39 3.52 -13.49
C LYS A 111 -3.92 3.26 -12.09
N LEU A 112 -3.92 1.98 -11.67
CA LEU A 112 -4.31 1.61 -10.32
C LEU A 112 -3.30 2.14 -9.30
N THR A 113 -2.01 2.01 -9.60
CA THR A 113 -0.94 2.51 -8.74
C THR A 113 -1.03 4.03 -8.55
N GLU A 114 -1.22 4.78 -9.65
CA GLU A 114 -1.48 6.21 -9.60
C GLU A 114 -2.66 6.53 -8.66
N ALA A 115 -3.79 5.86 -8.85
CA ALA A 115 -5.00 6.11 -8.08
C ALA A 115 -4.79 5.89 -6.57
N VAL A 116 -4.12 4.80 -6.16
CA VAL A 116 -3.91 4.50 -4.74
C VAL A 116 -2.82 5.38 -4.11
N ILE A 117 -1.78 5.76 -4.87
CA ILE A 117 -0.72 6.66 -4.39
C ILE A 117 -1.27 8.08 -4.21
N LEU A 118 -2.07 8.58 -5.15
CA LEU A 118 -2.74 9.88 -5.01
C LEU A 118 -3.70 9.89 -3.81
N ALA A 119 -4.47 8.84 -3.63
CA ALA A 119 -5.43 8.74 -2.53
C ALA A 119 -4.75 8.70 -1.15
N ILE A 120 -3.66 7.93 -0.97
CA ILE A 120 -2.96 7.84 0.31
C ILE A 120 -2.20 9.14 0.63
N SER A 121 -1.90 9.97 -0.40
CA SER A 121 -1.30 11.30 -0.26
C SER A 121 -2.31 12.39 0.08
N SER A 122 -3.61 12.08 -0.02
CA SER A 122 -4.69 13.05 0.21
C SER A 122 -4.72 13.53 1.66
N PRO A 123 -5.06 14.82 1.91
CA PRO A 123 -5.30 15.31 3.26
C PRO A 123 -6.62 14.83 3.88
N ASP A 124 -7.36 13.96 3.21
CA ASP A 124 -8.60 13.35 3.73
C ASP A 124 -8.34 12.56 5.01
N GLN A 125 -9.13 12.79 6.05
CA GLN A 125 -8.95 12.14 7.36
C GLN A 125 -9.10 10.62 7.29
N GLY A 126 -10.00 10.11 6.45
CA GLY A 126 -10.18 8.68 6.24
C GLY A 126 -8.95 8.05 5.57
N ALA A 127 -8.40 8.69 4.54
CA ALA A 127 -7.16 8.25 3.90
C ALA A 127 -5.98 8.30 4.87
N ALA A 128 -5.85 9.38 5.64
CA ALA A 128 -4.80 9.52 6.66
C ALA A 128 -4.84 8.40 7.72
N SER A 129 -6.03 7.91 8.09
CA SER A 129 -6.16 6.79 9.03
C SER A 129 -5.54 5.48 8.49
N CYS A 130 -5.50 5.30 7.18
CA CYS A 130 -4.91 4.13 6.53
C CYS A 130 -3.37 4.17 6.48
N GLN A 131 -2.75 5.35 6.58
CA GLN A 131 -1.28 5.50 6.46
C GLN A 131 -0.53 4.67 7.51
N GLY A 132 -1.00 4.66 8.75
CA GLY A 132 -0.40 3.86 9.83
C GLY A 132 -0.49 2.36 9.57
N GLU A 133 -1.61 1.87 9.03
CA GLU A 133 -1.79 0.46 8.68
C GLU A 133 -0.87 0.05 7.52
N VAL A 134 -0.77 0.88 6.47
CA VAL A 134 0.15 0.64 5.34
C VAL A 134 1.59 0.61 5.83
N ALA A 135 2.02 1.61 6.60
CA ALA A 135 3.37 1.69 7.14
C ALA A 135 3.69 0.50 8.06
N GLY A 136 2.75 0.10 8.92
CA GLY A 136 2.91 -1.07 9.79
C GLY A 136 3.03 -2.39 9.02
N ALA A 137 2.19 -2.60 7.99
CA ALA A 137 2.28 -3.78 7.15
C ALA A 137 3.59 -3.80 6.34
N PHE A 138 4.02 -2.66 5.82
CA PHE A 138 5.31 -2.51 5.16
C PHE A 138 6.47 -2.85 6.11
N ALA A 139 6.46 -2.32 7.34
CA ALA A 139 7.49 -2.62 8.34
C ALA A 139 7.59 -4.12 8.63
N ARG A 140 6.46 -4.84 8.77
CA ARG A 140 6.47 -6.31 8.94
C ARG A 140 7.05 -7.05 7.74
N VAL A 141 6.79 -6.56 6.53
CA VAL A 141 7.37 -7.13 5.30
C VAL A 141 8.89 -6.95 5.27
N MET A 142 9.38 -5.76 5.63
CA MET A 142 10.82 -5.47 5.69
C MET A 142 11.50 -6.27 6.80
N ASP A 143 10.90 -6.38 7.97
CA ASP A 143 11.41 -7.12 9.11
C ASP A 143 11.72 -8.60 8.78
N ARG A 144 10.87 -9.23 7.94
CA ARG A 144 11.08 -10.61 7.45
C ARG A 144 12.26 -10.77 6.49
N ALA A 145 12.77 -9.69 5.93
CA ALA A 145 13.88 -9.69 4.99
C ALA A 145 15.22 -9.35 5.68
N MET A 146 15.16 -8.74 6.86
CA MET A 146 16.33 -8.37 7.67
C MET A 146 16.78 -9.53 8.58
N PRO A 147 18.05 -9.54 9.03
CA PRO A 147 18.56 -10.54 9.97
C PRO A 147 17.87 -10.46 11.33
N ASP A 148 17.65 -11.63 11.96
CA ASP A 148 17.01 -11.70 13.29
C ASP A 148 17.88 -11.12 14.41
N ASP A 149 19.19 -11.12 14.24
CA ASP A 149 20.18 -10.59 15.19
C ASP A 149 20.43 -9.08 15.07
N LEU A 150 19.86 -8.43 14.04
CA LEU A 150 19.89 -6.98 13.93
C LEU A 150 18.99 -6.35 15.00
N ASP A 151 19.51 -5.32 15.66
CA ASP A 151 18.79 -4.58 16.70
C ASP A 151 17.38 -4.17 16.24
N PRO A 152 16.33 -4.43 17.02
CA PRO A 152 14.94 -4.11 16.64
C PRO A 152 14.70 -2.63 16.35
N GLU A 153 15.39 -1.70 17.02
CA GLU A 153 15.27 -0.27 16.76
C GLU A 153 15.90 0.09 15.43
N VAL A 154 17.03 -0.53 15.10
CA VAL A 154 17.69 -0.36 13.79
C VAL A 154 16.78 -0.90 12.68
N ARG A 155 16.22 -2.11 12.83
CA ARG A 155 15.27 -2.69 11.87
C ARG A 155 14.07 -1.77 11.63
N ALA A 156 13.48 -1.23 12.68
CA ALA A 156 12.35 -0.30 12.59
C ALA A 156 12.74 1.01 11.89
N HIS A 157 13.95 1.51 12.16
CA HIS A 157 14.48 2.72 11.52
C HIS A 157 14.72 2.51 10.01
N VAL A 158 15.40 1.42 9.65
CA VAL A 158 15.66 1.05 8.25
C VAL A 158 14.34 0.90 7.49
N ALA A 159 13.38 0.16 8.04
CA ALA A 159 12.06 -0.02 7.41
C ALA A 159 11.36 1.33 7.18
N ARG A 160 11.41 2.24 8.14
CA ARG A 160 10.81 3.58 8.03
C ARG A 160 11.49 4.43 6.96
N VAL A 161 12.81 4.45 6.92
CA VAL A 161 13.56 5.22 5.90
C VAL A 161 13.28 4.67 4.51
N LEU A 162 13.33 3.34 4.32
CA LEU A 162 13.02 2.70 3.05
C LEU A 162 11.58 2.95 2.61
N ASN A 163 10.62 2.98 3.55
CA ASN A 163 9.24 3.35 3.23
C ASN A 163 9.15 4.77 2.67
N PHE A 164 9.84 5.74 3.26
CA PHE A 164 9.85 7.12 2.74
C PHE A 164 10.54 7.22 1.38
N VAL A 165 11.66 6.55 1.17
CA VAL A 165 12.37 6.55 -0.12
C VAL A 165 11.48 5.93 -1.19
N TRP A 166 10.92 4.75 -0.93
CA TRP A 166 10.06 4.05 -1.88
C TRP A 166 8.79 4.84 -2.21
N TYR A 167 8.13 5.37 -1.18
CA TYR A 167 6.95 6.21 -1.37
C TYR A 167 7.27 7.47 -2.19
N GLY A 168 8.37 8.16 -1.89
CA GLY A 168 8.83 9.33 -2.64
C GLY A 168 9.13 9.00 -4.10
N ALA A 169 9.80 7.87 -4.36
CA ALA A 169 10.09 7.41 -5.72
C ALA A 169 8.81 7.05 -6.50
N LEU A 170 7.85 6.35 -5.85
CA LEU A 170 6.53 6.06 -6.44
C LEU A 170 5.75 7.35 -6.74
N LEU A 171 5.78 8.32 -5.83
CA LEU A 171 5.13 9.62 -6.04
C LEU A 171 5.77 10.38 -7.21
N GLY A 172 7.10 10.33 -7.35
CA GLY A 172 7.82 10.87 -8.49
C GLY A 172 7.38 10.24 -9.81
N TRP A 173 7.26 8.90 -9.81
CA TRP A 173 6.81 8.17 -10.98
C TRP A 173 5.36 8.52 -11.38
N VAL A 174 4.40 8.48 -10.45
CA VAL A 174 2.99 8.79 -10.79
C VAL A 174 2.77 10.25 -11.20
N ASN A 175 3.62 11.17 -10.77
CA ASN A 175 3.60 12.57 -11.21
C ASN A 175 4.43 12.83 -12.48
N GLY A 176 5.05 11.80 -13.05
CA GLY A 176 5.86 11.95 -14.27
C GLY A 176 7.20 12.66 -14.08
N TRP A 177 7.71 12.77 -12.85
CA TRP A 177 9.02 13.38 -12.56
C TRP A 177 10.17 12.40 -12.81
N SER A 178 9.91 11.10 -12.71
CA SER A 178 10.86 10.02 -12.88
C SER A 178 10.21 8.83 -13.58
N GLY A 179 11.03 7.93 -14.15
CA GLY A 179 10.58 6.67 -14.72
C GLY A 179 10.53 5.55 -13.69
N THR A 180 9.94 4.41 -14.05
CA THR A 180 9.91 3.22 -13.19
C THR A 180 11.30 2.65 -12.91
N THR A 181 12.21 2.78 -13.87
CA THR A 181 13.64 2.39 -13.71
C THR A 181 14.32 3.17 -12.60
N ASP A 182 13.94 4.45 -12.45
CA ASP A 182 14.47 5.31 -11.38
C ASP A 182 13.97 4.85 -10.01
N VAL A 183 12.71 4.42 -9.91
CA VAL A 183 12.17 3.84 -8.65
C VAL A 183 13.00 2.64 -8.19
N SER A 184 13.30 1.71 -9.11
CA SER A 184 14.10 0.53 -8.79
C SER A 184 15.54 0.88 -8.41
N GLY A 185 16.17 1.82 -9.12
CA GLY A 185 17.54 2.27 -8.86
C GLY A 185 17.67 3.01 -7.51
N GLU A 186 16.74 3.91 -7.20
CA GLU A 186 16.74 4.61 -5.90
C GLU A 186 16.55 3.66 -4.72
N ILE A 187 15.71 2.65 -4.88
CA ILE A 187 15.48 1.63 -3.87
C ILE A 187 16.72 0.75 -3.67
N GLU A 188 17.35 0.31 -4.74
CA GLU A 188 18.59 -0.49 -4.68
C GLU A 188 19.69 0.30 -3.96
N ASN A 189 19.93 1.54 -4.36
CA ASN A 189 20.91 2.42 -3.74
C ASN A 189 20.62 2.62 -2.24
N ALA A 190 19.38 2.97 -1.88
CA ALA A 190 19.00 3.19 -0.49
C ALA A 190 19.15 1.92 0.37
N THR A 191 18.83 0.75 -0.20
CA THR A 191 18.93 -0.53 0.50
C THR A 191 20.40 -0.86 0.83
N HIS A 192 21.30 -0.69 -0.14
CA HIS A 192 22.74 -0.89 0.07
C HIS A 192 23.33 0.13 1.04
N LEU A 193 23.04 1.42 0.88
CA LEU A 193 23.50 2.46 1.81
C LEU A 193 23.13 2.22 3.27
N LEU A 194 21.96 1.61 3.51
CA LEU A 194 21.45 1.37 4.86
C LEU A 194 21.89 0.03 5.44
N LEU A 195 22.11 -0.99 4.62
CA LEU A 195 22.22 -2.37 5.08
C LEU A 195 23.57 -3.05 4.81
N ASP A 196 24.44 -2.52 3.92
CA ASP A 196 25.72 -3.18 3.62
C ASP A 196 26.66 -3.28 4.84
N GLN A 197 26.51 -2.38 5.81
CA GLN A 197 27.28 -2.43 7.06
C GLN A 197 26.88 -3.59 7.99
N TYR A 198 25.80 -4.32 7.68
CA TYR A 198 25.27 -5.44 8.46
C TYR A 198 25.33 -6.77 7.69
N GLY A 199 26.12 -6.85 6.62
CA GLY A 199 26.29 -8.02 5.75
C GLY A 199 27.58 -8.77 5.95
#